data_762d28b12a6e232df8ea823ce922fb47
#
_entry.id   762d28b12a6e232df8ea823ce922fb47
#
_cell.length_a   1.000
_cell.length_b   1.000
_cell.length_c   1.000
_cell.angle_alpha   90.00
_cell.angle_beta   90.00
_cell.angle_gamma   90.00
#
_symmetry.space_group_name_H-M   'P 1'
#
loop_
_entity.id
_entity.type
_entity.pdbx_description
1 polymer ?
#
loop_
_entity_poly.entity_id
_entity_poly.type
_entity_poly.pdbx_seq_one_letter_code
_entity_poly.pdbx_strand_id
1 'polypeptide(L)'
;SSIVIDTGSKTVSMEGESVQLTAREYALVELLALHRGKLVSRTMIYDHIFDEDDDSLSNIVDVHVSHIRKKLGRDFIETRRGQGYIIHG
;
A
#
# COMPACT_ATOMS: atom_id res chain seq x y z
N SER A 1 6.75 7.56 -12.88
CA SER A 1 7.61 6.57 -12.23
C SER A 1 7.26 5.18 -12.69
N SER A 2 8.28 4.34 -12.89
CA SER A 2 8.11 2.99 -13.42
C SER A 2 8.06 1.99 -12.27
N ILE A 3 6.91 1.88 -11.65
CA ILE A 3 6.72 0.92 -10.57
C ILE A 3 5.99 -0.30 -11.14
N VAL A 4 6.61 -1.47 -10.95
CA VAL A 4 6.06 -2.75 -11.42
C VAL A 4 5.75 -3.61 -10.21
N ILE A 5 4.54 -4.11 -10.17
CA ILE A 5 4.08 -4.99 -9.08
C ILE A 5 3.85 -6.37 -9.67
N ASP A 6 4.61 -7.35 -9.19
CA ASP A 6 4.48 -8.73 -9.64
C ASP A 6 3.76 -9.53 -8.56
N THR A 7 2.48 -9.81 -8.79
CA THR A 7 1.66 -10.51 -7.81
C THR A 7 2.02 -12.00 -7.73
N GLY A 8 2.62 -12.55 -8.76
CA GLY A 8 3.05 -13.94 -8.73
C GLY A 8 4.19 -14.19 -7.78
N SER A 9 5.19 -13.32 -7.80
CA SER A 9 6.35 -13.41 -6.91
C SER A 9 6.20 -12.54 -5.67
N LYS A 10 5.15 -11.72 -5.61
CA LYS A 10 4.90 -10.78 -4.51
C LYS A 10 6.08 -9.81 -4.34
N THR A 11 6.53 -9.26 -5.45
CA THR A 11 7.65 -8.31 -5.46
C THR A 11 7.23 -7.01 -6.12
N VAL A 12 7.94 -5.96 -5.75
CA VAL A 12 7.76 -4.64 -6.33
C VAL A 12 9.12 -4.14 -6.79
N SER A 13 9.15 -3.55 -7.98
CA SER A 13 10.37 -2.91 -8.47
C SER A 13 10.05 -1.48 -8.89
N MET A 14 11.05 -0.64 -8.82
CA MET A 14 10.95 0.75 -9.24
C MET A 14 12.14 1.06 -10.15
N GLU A 15 11.81 1.46 -11.37
CA GLU A 15 12.83 1.77 -12.39
C GLU A 15 13.82 0.63 -12.59
N GLY A 16 13.28 -0.61 -12.58
CA GLY A 16 14.07 -1.80 -12.84
C GLY A 16 14.76 -2.38 -11.61
N GLU A 17 14.68 -1.72 -10.47
CA GLU A 17 15.32 -2.20 -9.25
C GLU A 17 14.30 -2.70 -8.25
N SER A 18 14.60 -3.85 -7.63
CA SER A 18 13.72 -4.44 -6.63
C SER A 18 13.68 -3.55 -5.38
N VAL A 19 12.48 -3.37 -4.84
CA VAL A 19 12.26 -2.59 -3.63
C VAL A 19 11.84 -3.55 -2.52
N GLN A 20 12.55 -3.50 -1.40
CA GLN A 20 12.25 -4.37 -0.26
C GLN A 20 11.06 -3.84 0.53
N LEU A 21 9.99 -4.62 0.55
CA LEU A 21 8.80 -4.31 1.34
C LEU A 21 8.58 -5.41 2.37
N THR A 22 8.05 -5.03 3.52
CA THR A 22 7.59 -6.04 4.47
C THR A 22 6.34 -6.71 3.90
N ALA A 23 5.95 -7.84 4.48
CA ALA A 23 4.77 -8.56 4.01
C ALA A 23 3.52 -7.68 4.09
N ARG A 24 3.38 -6.90 5.16
CA ARG A 24 2.22 -6.02 5.32
C ARG A 24 2.26 -4.84 4.36
N GLU A 25 3.45 -4.27 4.12
CA GLU A 25 3.60 -3.22 3.14
C GLU A 25 3.23 -3.72 1.75
N TYR A 26 3.71 -4.90 1.39
CA TYR A 26 3.36 -5.47 0.10
C TYR A 26 1.86 -5.73 0.00
N ALA A 27 1.24 -6.27 1.05
CA ALA A 27 -0.20 -6.53 1.05
C ALA A 27 -0.99 -5.25 0.81
N LEU A 28 -0.55 -4.13 1.40
CA LEU A 28 -1.20 -2.84 1.19
C LEU A 28 -1.04 -2.38 -0.26
N VAL A 29 0.16 -2.49 -0.80
CA VAL A 29 0.42 -2.12 -2.20
C VAL A 29 -0.43 -2.97 -3.14
N GLU A 30 -0.48 -4.26 -2.90
CA GLU A 30 -1.27 -5.18 -3.72
C GLU A 30 -2.76 -4.81 -3.69
N LEU A 31 -3.29 -4.52 -2.51
CA LEU A 31 -4.70 -4.15 -2.38
C LEU A 31 -5.00 -2.89 -3.19
N LEU A 32 -4.14 -1.87 -3.09
CA LEU A 32 -4.33 -0.65 -3.84
C LEU A 32 -4.22 -0.91 -5.34
N ALA A 33 -3.30 -1.79 -5.75
CA ALA A 33 -3.13 -2.12 -7.16
C ALA A 33 -4.34 -2.85 -7.74
N LEU A 34 -4.94 -3.75 -6.95
CA LEU A 34 -6.16 -4.45 -7.38
C LEU A 34 -7.33 -3.49 -7.54
N HIS A 35 -7.29 -2.37 -6.84
CA HIS A 35 -8.33 -1.33 -6.91
C HIS A 35 -7.81 -0.07 -7.59
N ARG A 36 -6.86 -0.22 -8.51
CA ARG A 36 -6.23 0.91 -9.19
C ARG A 36 -7.27 1.87 -9.77
N GLY A 37 -7.10 3.15 -9.48
CA GLY A 37 -8.05 4.16 -9.90
C GLY A 37 -9.30 4.26 -9.06
N LYS A 38 -9.41 3.42 -8.03
CA LYS A 38 -10.57 3.42 -7.14
C LYS A 38 -10.12 3.68 -5.71
N LEU A 39 -10.99 4.33 -4.97
CA LEU A 39 -10.72 4.66 -3.57
C LEU A 39 -10.79 3.40 -2.70
N VAL A 40 -9.79 3.24 -1.84
CA VAL A 40 -9.74 2.15 -0.86
C VAL A 40 -9.79 2.78 0.53
N SER A 41 -10.79 2.41 1.31
CA SER A 41 -10.95 2.98 2.65
C SER A 41 -9.92 2.44 3.62
N ARG A 42 -9.69 3.17 4.71
CA ARG A 42 -8.78 2.71 5.76
C ARG A 42 -9.27 1.41 6.37
N THR A 43 -10.58 1.25 6.51
CA THR A 43 -11.16 0.01 7.03
C THR A 43 -10.85 -1.17 6.12
N MET A 44 -10.98 -1.00 4.82
CA MET A 44 -10.62 -2.06 3.87
C MET A 44 -9.15 -2.45 3.99
N ILE A 45 -8.27 -1.45 4.11
CA ILE A 45 -6.85 -1.70 4.26
C ILE A 45 -6.58 -2.45 5.56
N TYR A 46 -7.15 -1.99 6.64
CA TYR A 46 -6.97 -2.63 7.94
C TYR A 46 -7.41 -4.08 7.91
N ASP A 47 -8.61 -4.34 7.38
CA ASP A 47 -9.15 -5.70 7.32
C ASP A 47 -8.32 -6.62 6.43
N HIS A 48 -7.69 -6.08 5.39
CA HIS A 48 -6.88 -6.86 4.48
C HIS A 48 -5.52 -7.22 5.06
N ILE A 49 -4.93 -6.32 5.84
CA ILE A 49 -3.54 -6.43 6.31
C ILE A 49 -3.45 -7.08 7.68
N PHE A 50 -4.41 -6.81 8.55
CA PHE A 50 -4.33 -7.21 9.95
C PHE A 50 -5.35 -8.26 10.29
N ASP A 51 -4.96 -9.18 11.17
CA ASP A 51 -5.86 -10.20 11.72
C ASP A 51 -6.63 -9.61 12.90
N GLU A 52 -7.71 -10.30 13.28
CA GLU A 52 -8.53 -9.87 14.41
C GLU A 52 -7.75 -9.77 15.72
N ASP A 53 -6.70 -10.57 15.83
CA ASP A 53 -5.87 -10.62 17.04
C ASP A 53 -4.81 -9.54 17.08
N ASP A 54 -4.64 -8.81 15.99
CA ASP A 54 -3.65 -7.73 15.94
C ASP A 54 -4.10 -6.57 16.81
N ASP A 55 -3.29 -6.27 17.80
CA ASP A 55 -3.55 -5.17 18.71
C ASP A 55 -2.90 -3.90 18.15
N SER A 56 -3.53 -3.31 17.17
CA SER A 56 -2.96 -2.19 16.44
C SER A 56 -3.62 -0.87 16.78
N LEU A 57 -2.82 0.17 16.75
CA LEU A 57 -3.29 1.53 16.95
C LEU A 57 -4.01 2.04 15.70
N SER A 58 -4.88 3.01 15.90
CA SER A 58 -5.71 3.54 14.80
C SER A 58 -4.88 4.15 13.68
N ASN A 59 -3.65 4.56 13.95
CA ASN A 59 -2.80 5.19 12.95
C ASN A 59 -1.87 4.21 12.21
N ILE A 60 -2.02 2.90 12.44
CA ILE A 60 -1.08 1.92 11.88
C ILE A 60 -1.13 1.90 10.35
N VAL A 61 -2.31 2.14 9.76
CA VAL A 61 -2.44 2.21 8.32
C VAL A 61 -1.60 3.37 7.77
N ASP A 62 -1.70 4.53 8.41
CA ASP A 62 -0.96 5.71 7.98
C ASP A 62 0.56 5.50 8.10
N VAL A 63 0.99 4.79 9.12
CA VAL A 63 2.41 4.46 9.30
C VAL A 63 2.91 3.60 8.14
N HIS A 64 2.13 2.59 7.75
CA HIS A 64 2.50 1.74 6.62
C HIS A 64 2.54 2.53 5.31
N VAL A 65 1.56 3.42 5.10
CA VAL A 65 1.54 4.28 3.92
C VAL A 65 2.79 5.18 3.90
N SER A 66 3.15 5.73 5.04
CA SER A 66 4.35 6.57 5.14
C SER A 66 5.62 5.80 4.76
N HIS A 67 5.76 4.56 5.25
CA HIS A 67 6.91 3.74 4.92
C HIS A 67 6.97 3.40 3.44
N ILE A 68 5.81 3.09 2.85
CA ILE A 68 5.75 2.80 1.42
C ILE A 68 6.12 4.02 0.59
N ARG A 69 5.66 5.20 0.99
CA ARG A 69 6.00 6.44 0.29
C ARG A 69 7.50 6.72 0.32
N LYS A 70 8.16 6.38 1.41
CA LYS A 70 9.62 6.54 1.50
C LYS A 70 10.35 5.63 0.54
N LYS A 71 9.77 4.47 0.26
CA LYS A 71 10.41 3.47 -0.61
C LYS A 71 10.04 3.64 -2.07
N LEU A 72 8.80 3.99 -2.36
CA LEU A 72 8.28 4.05 -3.73
C LEU A 72 8.00 5.46 -4.24
N GLY A 73 8.19 6.46 -3.39
CA GLY A 73 7.95 7.84 -3.77
C GLY A 73 6.65 8.38 -3.20
N ARG A 74 6.64 9.68 -2.93
CA ARG A 74 5.50 10.34 -2.29
C ARG A 74 4.24 10.32 -3.13
N ASP A 75 4.41 10.33 -4.44
CA ASP A 75 3.28 10.46 -5.36
C ASP A 75 2.62 9.13 -5.68
N PHE A 76 3.21 8.02 -5.22
CA PHE A 76 2.67 6.71 -5.53
C PHE A 76 1.28 6.50 -4.94
N ILE A 77 1.07 6.93 -3.69
CA ILE A 77 -0.22 6.78 -3.01
C ILE A 77 -0.77 8.17 -2.75
N GLU A 78 -1.99 8.41 -3.24
CA GLU A 78 -2.69 9.66 -2.99
C GLU A 78 -3.60 9.50 -1.79
N THR A 79 -3.56 10.46 -0.86
CA THR A 79 -4.47 10.48 0.28
C THR A 79 -5.75 11.22 -0.11
N ARG A 80 -6.90 10.59 0.12
CA ARG A 80 -8.19 11.25 0.04
C ARG A 80 -8.68 11.48 1.46
N ARG A 81 -8.54 12.70 1.92
CA ARG A 81 -8.80 13.08 3.30
C ARG A 81 -10.19 12.63 3.74
N GLY A 82 -10.26 11.90 4.86
CA GLY A 82 -11.51 11.41 5.41
C GLY A 82 -12.13 10.24 4.64
N GLN A 83 -11.52 9.81 3.54
CA GLN A 83 -12.07 8.74 2.70
C GLN A 83 -11.14 7.54 2.57
N GLY A 84 -9.83 7.76 2.46
CA GLY A 84 -8.89 6.66 2.33
C GLY A 84 -7.74 6.98 1.39
N TYR A 85 -7.32 5.97 0.62
CA TYR A 85 -6.16 6.08 -0.24
C TYR A 85 -6.47 5.53 -1.63
N ILE A 86 -5.72 6.00 -2.62
CA ILE A 86 -5.91 5.60 -4.01
C ILE A 86 -4.57 5.64 -4.72
N ILE A 87 -4.36 4.72 -5.66
CA ILE A 87 -3.24 4.82 -6.58
C ILE A 87 -3.78 4.92 -8.00
N HIS A 88 -3.04 5.63 -8.84
CA HIS A 88 -3.36 5.80 -10.26
C HIS A 88 -2.32 5.07 -11.08
N GLY A 89 -2.78 4.53 -12.12
CA GLY A 89 -2.07 3.80 -13.03
C GLY A 89 -0.73 3.59 -13.23
#